data_66288e76157d342625437c28700e5bd8
#
_entry.id   66288e76157d342625437c28700e5bd8
#
_cell.length_a   1.000
_cell.length_b   1.000
_cell.length_c   1.000
_cell.angle_alpha   90.00
_cell.angle_beta   90.00
_cell.angle_gamma   90.00
#
_symmetry.space_group_name_H-M   'P 1'
#
loop_
_entity.id
_entity.type
_entity.pdbx_description
1 polymer ?
#
loop_
_entity_poly.entity_id
_entity_poly.type
_entity_poly.pdbx_seq_one_letter_code
_entity_poly.pdbx_strand_id
1 'polypeptide(L)'
;HYFVGSWGEGLYEIQGRLILNRYTPDNAPFVRAWDNDSPTAHNVRVGSLCYDHRGNLWMAQGQGLVANPLVVRTPDGTMKAISYPDIELVNAFGPMLALPNGVKWLLIYHRSADGNNGVFIFDDKGTPLDQSDDEYRLVSKFVDRTGKEIAAKRYYDLALDPSGSLWIATDKGPICVANPSSFIS
;
A
#
# COMPACT_ATOMS: atom_id res chain seq x y z
N HIS A 1 -10.38 -15.93 9.64
CA HIS A 1 -10.26 -14.50 9.96
C HIS A 1 -10.12 -13.70 8.68
N TYR A 2 -10.76 -12.54 8.65
CA TYR A 2 -10.67 -11.57 7.57
C TYR A 2 -10.30 -10.22 8.16
N PHE A 3 -9.49 -9.46 7.44
CA PHE A 3 -9.25 -8.06 7.77
C PHE A 3 -9.92 -7.17 6.73
N VAL A 4 -10.58 -6.12 7.21
CA VAL A 4 -11.33 -5.17 6.36
C VAL A 4 -10.90 -3.76 6.71
N GLY A 5 -10.26 -3.08 5.76
CA GLY A 5 -9.96 -1.66 5.86
C GLY A 5 -11.22 -0.82 5.67
N SER A 6 -11.33 0.25 6.40
CA SER A 6 -12.43 1.20 6.28
C SER A 6 -11.94 2.60 5.92
N TRP A 7 -12.85 3.39 5.36
CA TRP A 7 -12.55 4.77 4.96
C TRP A 7 -12.88 5.80 6.05
N GLY A 8 -12.76 5.43 7.30
CA GLY A 8 -13.02 6.34 8.43
C GLY A 8 -12.79 5.73 9.80
N GLU A 9 -12.90 4.42 9.89
CA GLU A 9 -12.99 3.71 11.16
C GLU A 9 -11.79 2.78 11.44
N GLY A 10 -10.76 2.83 10.60
CA GLY A 10 -9.56 2.02 10.74
C GLY A 10 -9.71 0.61 10.17
N LEU A 11 -9.20 -0.38 10.88
CA LEU A 11 -9.15 -1.77 10.45
C LEU A 11 -10.06 -2.64 11.34
N TYR A 12 -10.84 -3.50 10.72
CA TYR A 12 -11.63 -4.52 11.41
C TYR A 12 -11.03 -5.91 11.22
N GLU A 13 -10.99 -6.68 12.29
CA GLU A 13 -10.72 -8.12 12.26
C GLU A 13 -12.05 -8.87 12.47
N ILE A 14 -12.39 -9.75 11.54
CA ILE A 14 -13.71 -10.39 11.48
C ILE A 14 -13.53 -11.92 11.41
N GLN A 15 -14.36 -12.63 12.16
CA GLN A 15 -14.51 -14.08 12.05
C GLN A 15 -15.97 -14.45 11.83
N GLY A 16 -16.28 -14.99 10.65
CA GLY A 16 -17.67 -15.23 10.27
C GLY A 16 -18.47 -13.92 10.20
N ARG A 17 -19.40 -13.72 11.16
CA ARG A 17 -20.20 -12.48 11.29
C ARG A 17 -19.82 -11.63 12.49
N LEU A 18 -18.79 -12.05 13.24
CA LEU A 18 -18.37 -11.37 14.46
C LEU A 18 -17.20 -10.45 14.17
N ILE A 19 -17.28 -9.21 14.62
CA ILE A 19 -16.13 -8.32 14.71
C ILE A 19 -15.38 -8.72 15.98
N LEU A 20 -14.14 -9.24 15.82
CA LEU A 20 -13.30 -9.62 16.93
C LEU A 20 -12.54 -8.42 17.50
N ASN A 21 -11.99 -7.61 16.60
CA ASN A 21 -11.22 -6.44 16.96
C ASN A 21 -11.50 -5.29 15.98
N ARG A 22 -11.37 -4.08 16.49
CA ARG A 22 -11.29 -2.85 15.71
C ARG A 22 -10.00 -2.14 16.09
N TYR A 23 -9.18 -1.88 15.09
CA TYR A 23 -7.89 -1.23 15.26
C TYR A 23 -8.00 0.24 14.84
N THR A 24 -7.69 1.12 15.78
CA THR A 24 -7.77 2.58 15.67
C THR A 24 -6.51 3.20 16.26
N PRO A 25 -6.32 4.53 16.24
CA PRO A 25 -5.18 5.17 16.90
C PRO A 25 -5.07 4.88 18.39
N ASP A 26 -6.16 4.44 19.04
CA ASP A 26 -6.19 4.18 20.47
C ASP A 26 -5.52 2.85 20.84
N ASN A 27 -5.40 1.91 19.90
CA ASN A 27 -4.88 0.55 20.16
C ASN A 27 -3.98 -0.02 19.06
N ALA A 28 -3.67 0.76 18.02
CA ALA A 28 -2.82 0.35 16.91
C ALA A 28 -2.07 1.58 16.34
N PRO A 29 -0.97 1.38 15.59
CA PRO A 29 -0.16 2.48 15.08
C PRO A 29 -0.77 3.18 13.85
N PHE A 30 -2.09 3.33 13.83
CA PHE A 30 -2.80 4.12 12.85
C PHE A 30 -2.78 5.60 13.23
N VAL A 31 -2.88 6.46 12.22
CA VAL A 31 -2.91 7.91 12.38
C VAL A 31 -4.19 8.47 11.80
N ARG A 32 -4.76 9.46 12.44
CA ARG A 32 -5.93 10.18 11.93
C ARG A 32 -5.56 10.95 10.65
N ALA A 33 -6.42 10.87 9.66
CA ALA A 33 -6.26 11.61 8.40
C ALA A 33 -6.36 13.13 8.61
N TRP A 34 -7.14 13.55 9.60
CA TRP A 34 -7.26 14.94 10.07
C TRP A 34 -7.79 14.96 11.49
N ASP A 35 -7.50 16.01 12.21
CA ASP A 35 -8.11 16.29 13.50
C ASP A 35 -9.57 16.76 13.30
N ASN A 36 -10.42 16.32 14.18
CA ASN A 36 -11.75 16.88 14.35
C ASN A 36 -12.10 16.91 15.84
N ASP A 37 -13.08 17.73 16.18
CA ASP A 37 -13.55 17.90 17.54
C ASP A 37 -14.49 16.75 18.00
N SER A 38 -14.75 15.77 17.15
CA SER A 38 -15.61 14.64 17.49
C SER A 38 -14.81 13.54 18.21
N PRO A 39 -15.10 13.26 19.48
CA PRO A 39 -14.39 12.24 20.24
C PRO A 39 -14.65 10.82 19.73
N THR A 40 -15.66 10.63 18.88
CA THR A 40 -16.07 9.31 18.35
C THR A 40 -15.59 9.05 16.92
N ALA A 41 -15.11 10.07 16.20
CA ALA A 41 -14.65 9.89 14.84
C ALA A 41 -13.14 9.61 14.82
N HIS A 42 -12.76 8.43 14.36
CA HIS A 42 -11.34 8.03 14.31
C HIS A 42 -10.62 8.59 13.07
N ASN A 43 -11.35 8.86 11.98
CA ASN A 43 -10.81 9.40 10.71
C ASN A 43 -9.61 8.63 10.15
N VAL A 44 -9.54 7.33 10.41
CA VAL A 44 -8.47 6.47 9.90
C VAL A 44 -8.88 5.86 8.58
N ARG A 45 -8.10 6.09 7.55
CA ARG A 45 -8.38 5.62 6.19
C ARG A 45 -7.41 4.53 5.78
N VAL A 46 -7.85 3.28 5.92
CA VAL A 46 -7.10 2.11 5.44
C VAL A 46 -7.60 1.79 4.03
N GLY A 47 -6.84 2.24 3.03
CA GLY A 47 -7.23 2.18 1.62
C GLY A 47 -6.75 0.92 0.91
N SER A 48 -5.78 0.22 1.46
CA SER A 48 -5.23 -0.99 0.84
C SER A 48 -4.73 -1.99 1.87
N LEU A 49 -4.84 -3.26 1.52
CA LEU A 49 -4.42 -4.41 2.34
C LEU A 49 -3.84 -5.50 1.44
N CYS A 50 -2.74 -6.11 1.82
CA CYS A 50 -2.31 -7.36 1.22
C CYS A 50 -1.55 -8.23 2.23
N TYR A 51 -1.63 -9.54 2.08
CA TYR A 51 -0.72 -10.46 2.76
C TYR A 51 0.50 -10.73 1.91
N ASP A 52 1.67 -10.76 2.54
CA ASP A 52 2.86 -11.33 1.91
C ASP A 52 2.93 -12.86 2.11
N HIS A 53 3.92 -13.48 1.48
CA HIS A 53 4.12 -14.94 1.56
C HIS A 53 4.54 -15.45 2.95
N ARG A 54 4.92 -14.56 3.87
CA ARG A 54 5.28 -14.88 5.27
C ARG A 54 4.10 -14.69 6.22
N GLY A 55 2.95 -14.26 5.70
CA GLY A 55 1.75 -14.02 6.47
C GLY A 55 1.71 -12.68 7.17
N ASN A 56 2.61 -11.75 6.86
CA ASN A 56 2.48 -10.38 7.32
C ASN A 56 1.36 -9.67 6.55
N LEU A 57 0.52 -8.95 7.28
CA LEU A 57 -0.52 -8.10 6.69
C LEU A 57 0.03 -6.69 6.54
N TRP A 58 0.21 -6.28 5.30
CA TRP A 58 0.61 -4.92 4.94
C TRP A 58 -0.63 -4.08 4.65
N MET A 59 -0.64 -2.85 5.15
CA MET A 59 -1.75 -1.91 5.06
C MET A 59 -1.23 -0.55 4.64
N ALA A 60 -1.98 0.16 3.79
CA ALA A 60 -1.70 1.55 3.47
C ALA A 60 -2.82 2.45 4.00
N GLN A 61 -2.45 3.45 4.80
CA GLN A 61 -3.33 4.49 5.30
C GLN A 61 -2.93 5.83 4.68
N GLY A 62 -3.91 6.61 4.27
CA GLY A 62 -3.63 7.86 3.54
C GLY A 62 -4.40 9.04 4.07
N GLN A 63 -4.01 10.20 3.57
CA GLN A 63 -4.60 11.50 3.67
C GLN A 63 -4.27 12.30 4.94
N GLY A 64 -4.01 13.58 4.73
CA GLY A 64 -3.90 14.57 5.80
C GLY A 64 -2.62 14.45 6.61
N LEU A 65 -2.74 14.14 7.89
CA LEU A 65 -1.65 14.17 8.87
C LEU A 65 -0.75 12.91 8.87
N VAL A 66 -0.96 11.99 7.92
CA VAL A 66 -0.27 10.69 7.95
C VAL A 66 1.16 10.79 7.47
N ALA A 67 2.11 10.82 8.39
CA ALA A 67 3.55 10.76 8.11
C ALA A 67 4.06 9.33 7.90
N ASN A 68 3.41 8.33 8.54
CA ASN A 68 3.76 6.92 8.42
C ASN A 68 2.63 6.16 7.69
N PRO A 69 2.62 6.17 6.36
CA PRO A 69 1.48 5.71 5.59
C PRO A 69 1.34 4.18 5.54
N LEU A 70 2.38 3.43 5.82
CA LEU A 70 2.30 1.97 5.87
C LEU A 70 2.19 1.49 7.32
N VAL A 71 1.43 0.42 7.50
CA VAL A 71 1.37 -0.34 8.74
C VAL A 71 1.55 -1.81 8.39
N VAL A 72 2.43 -2.49 9.09
CA VAL A 72 2.58 -3.94 8.99
C VAL A 72 2.08 -4.59 10.28
N ARG A 73 1.40 -5.73 10.12
CA ARG A 73 1.03 -6.64 11.22
C ARG A 73 1.63 -8.00 10.95
N THR A 74 2.51 -8.44 11.83
CA THR A 74 3.12 -9.78 11.79
C THR A 74 2.14 -10.87 12.24
N PRO A 75 2.39 -12.15 11.94
CA PRO A 75 1.49 -13.25 12.33
C PRO A 75 1.26 -13.38 13.85
N ASP A 76 2.21 -12.97 14.67
CA ASP A 76 2.08 -12.93 16.13
C ASP A 76 1.22 -11.76 16.66
N GLY A 77 0.80 -10.87 15.76
CA GLY A 77 -0.04 -9.72 16.08
C GLY A 77 0.71 -8.42 16.33
N THR A 78 2.03 -8.41 16.32
CA THR A 78 2.82 -7.18 16.46
C THR A 78 2.55 -6.25 15.29
N MET A 79 2.34 -4.95 15.58
CA MET A 79 2.11 -3.93 14.57
C MET A 79 3.17 -2.83 14.63
N LYS A 80 3.57 -2.35 13.46
CA LYS A 80 4.47 -1.20 13.32
C LYS A 80 4.03 -0.29 12.18
N ALA A 81 4.07 1.02 12.42
CA ALA A 81 3.94 2.03 11.37
C ALA A 81 5.29 2.27 10.71
N ILE A 82 5.27 2.41 9.39
CA ILE A 82 6.44 2.49 8.53
C ILE A 82 6.26 3.65 7.56
N SER A 83 7.34 4.38 7.32
CA SER A 83 7.39 5.45 6.32
C SER A 83 8.62 5.32 5.43
N TYR A 84 8.45 5.80 4.22
CA TYR A 84 9.53 6.06 3.28
C TYR A 84 9.35 7.46 2.72
N PRO A 85 10.44 8.22 2.48
CA PRO A 85 10.35 9.63 2.05
C PRO A 85 9.45 9.88 0.83
N ASP A 86 9.43 8.92 -0.12
CA ASP A 86 8.66 9.06 -1.36
C ASP A 86 7.14 8.93 -1.18
N ILE A 87 6.68 8.46 -0.04
CA ILE A 87 5.26 8.21 0.22
C ILE A 87 4.71 8.94 1.44
N GLU A 88 5.52 9.74 2.11
CA GLU A 88 5.05 10.61 3.19
C GLU A 88 4.01 11.59 2.66
N LEU A 89 2.95 11.79 3.44
CA LEU A 89 1.87 12.73 3.15
C LEU A 89 1.13 12.48 1.82
N VAL A 90 1.21 11.27 1.26
CA VAL A 90 0.41 10.88 0.11
C VAL A 90 -1.07 10.92 0.45
N ASN A 91 -1.87 11.54 -0.42
CA ASN A 91 -3.30 11.74 -0.17
C ASN A 91 -4.12 10.47 -0.24
N ALA A 92 -3.80 9.57 -1.16
CA ALA A 92 -4.53 8.32 -1.30
C ALA A 92 -3.66 7.22 -1.90
N PHE A 93 -3.84 6.01 -1.41
CA PHE A 93 -3.25 4.79 -1.93
C PHE A 93 -4.32 3.95 -2.62
N GLY A 94 -3.93 3.36 -3.74
CA GLY A 94 -4.69 2.36 -4.45
C GLY A 94 -4.33 0.94 -4.01
N PRO A 95 -4.67 -0.08 -4.81
CA PRO A 95 -4.33 -1.46 -4.53
C PRO A 95 -2.86 -1.71 -4.21
N MET A 96 -2.63 -2.63 -3.31
CA MET A 96 -1.31 -3.18 -2.98
C MET A 96 -1.29 -4.67 -3.29
N LEU A 97 -0.17 -5.14 -3.82
CA LEU A 97 0.05 -6.55 -4.14
C LEU A 97 1.46 -6.96 -3.70
N ALA A 98 1.57 -8.11 -3.03
CA ALA A 98 2.85 -8.71 -2.71
C ALA A 98 3.18 -9.82 -3.72
N LEU A 99 4.38 -9.78 -4.27
CA LEU A 99 4.92 -10.82 -5.13
C LEU A 99 5.34 -12.06 -4.30
N PRO A 100 5.47 -13.24 -4.92
CA PRO A 100 5.92 -14.45 -4.22
C PRO A 100 7.30 -14.35 -3.58
N ASN A 101 8.17 -13.48 -4.09
CA ASN A 101 9.50 -13.21 -3.52
C ASN A 101 9.49 -12.19 -2.37
N GLY A 102 8.34 -11.64 -2.02
CA GLY A 102 8.19 -10.68 -0.91
C GLY A 102 8.16 -9.21 -1.32
N VAL A 103 8.55 -8.86 -2.53
CA VAL A 103 8.46 -7.48 -3.04
C VAL A 103 7.00 -7.03 -3.13
N LYS A 104 6.70 -5.83 -2.66
CA LYS A 104 5.35 -5.25 -2.66
C LYS A 104 5.27 -4.13 -3.70
N TRP A 105 4.14 -4.09 -4.38
CA TRP A 105 3.77 -3.06 -5.34
C TRP A 105 2.53 -2.34 -4.84
N LEU A 106 2.59 -1.02 -4.68
CA LEU A 106 1.52 -0.18 -4.13
C LEU A 106 1.22 0.96 -5.08
N LEU A 107 0.00 1.08 -5.52
CA LEU A 107 -0.43 2.23 -6.33
C LEU A 107 -0.55 3.48 -5.46
N ILE A 108 -0.04 4.60 -5.99
CA ILE A 108 -0.15 5.91 -5.37
C ILE A 108 -1.12 6.76 -6.17
N TYR A 109 -2.11 7.31 -5.48
CA TYR A 109 -3.06 8.27 -6.03
C TYR A 109 -2.82 9.64 -5.41
N HIS A 110 -2.59 10.64 -6.25
CA HIS A 110 -2.56 12.04 -5.83
C HIS A 110 -3.90 12.72 -6.09
N ARG A 111 -4.29 13.67 -5.23
CA ARG A 111 -5.52 14.45 -5.40
C ARG A 111 -5.44 15.46 -6.53
N SER A 112 -4.26 16.01 -6.85
CA SER A 112 -4.09 16.96 -7.93
C SER A 112 -3.88 16.25 -9.26
N ALA A 113 -4.37 16.86 -10.35
CA ALA A 113 -4.14 16.36 -11.70
C ALA A 113 -2.65 16.33 -12.09
N ASP A 114 -1.83 17.11 -11.39
CA ASP A 114 -0.38 17.23 -11.58
C ASP A 114 0.42 16.42 -10.54
N GLY A 115 -0.26 15.63 -9.69
CA GLY A 115 0.37 14.84 -8.65
C GLY A 115 1.17 13.66 -9.22
N ASN A 116 2.19 13.27 -8.49
CA ASN A 116 3.05 12.12 -8.82
C ASN A 116 2.31 10.80 -8.59
N ASN A 117 1.32 10.53 -9.42
CA ASN A 117 0.74 9.20 -9.49
C ASN A 117 1.81 8.23 -9.96
N GLY A 118 1.80 7.04 -9.43
CA GLY A 118 2.80 6.04 -9.78
C GLY A 118 2.62 4.76 -9.02
N VAL A 119 3.69 4.01 -9.00
CA VAL A 119 3.77 2.75 -8.26
C VAL A 119 4.96 2.82 -7.31
N PHE A 120 4.68 2.65 -6.04
CA PHE A 120 5.71 2.50 -5.02
C PHE A 120 6.02 1.01 -4.88
N ILE A 121 7.30 0.67 -4.97
CA ILE A 121 7.79 -0.69 -4.91
C ILE A 121 8.74 -0.76 -3.72
N PHE A 122 8.57 -1.78 -2.86
CA PHE A 122 9.45 -1.96 -1.72
C PHE A 122 9.65 -3.43 -1.36
N ASP A 123 10.81 -3.71 -0.79
CA ASP A 123 11.22 -5.01 -0.27
C ASP A 123 11.72 -4.82 1.17
N ASP A 124 11.05 -5.45 2.12
CA ASP A 124 11.43 -5.45 3.53
C ASP A 124 12.50 -6.48 3.86
N LYS A 125 13.10 -7.11 2.87
CA LYS A 125 14.12 -8.18 2.99
C LYS A 125 13.76 -9.29 3.99
N GLY A 126 12.47 -9.33 4.39
CA GLY A 126 11.93 -10.28 5.34
C GLY A 126 12.08 -9.88 6.81
N THR A 127 12.38 -8.62 7.04
CA THR A 127 12.50 -7.99 8.37
C THR A 127 11.45 -6.89 8.55
N PRO A 128 10.14 -7.25 8.55
CA PRO A 128 9.03 -6.28 8.43
C PRO A 128 8.97 -5.24 9.55
N LEU A 129 9.69 -5.47 10.66
CA LEU A 129 9.76 -4.54 11.78
C LEU A 129 11.08 -3.75 11.84
N ASP A 130 12.03 -4.00 10.92
CA ASP A 130 13.29 -3.29 10.81
C ASP A 130 13.46 -2.74 9.39
N GLN A 131 13.58 -1.44 9.25
CA GLN A 131 13.70 -0.76 7.96
C GLN A 131 15.15 -0.51 7.53
N SER A 132 16.12 -0.98 8.30
CA SER A 132 17.54 -0.64 8.08
C SER A 132 18.12 -1.25 6.80
N ASP A 133 17.52 -2.33 6.29
CA ASP A 133 17.92 -3.07 5.09
C ASP A 133 16.87 -3.01 3.96
N ASP A 134 15.80 -2.24 4.17
CA ASP A 134 14.73 -2.09 3.18
C ASP A 134 15.23 -1.45 1.88
N GLU A 135 14.76 -1.99 0.77
CA GLU A 135 14.92 -1.37 -0.54
C GLU A 135 13.57 -0.85 -1.03
N TYR A 136 13.56 0.35 -1.63
CA TYR A 136 12.33 0.92 -2.16
C TYR A 136 12.58 1.81 -3.38
N ARG A 137 11.53 1.98 -4.17
CA ARG A 137 11.56 2.82 -5.37
C ARG A 137 10.17 3.36 -5.72
N LEU A 138 10.09 4.63 -6.07
CA LEU A 138 8.92 5.22 -6.71
C LEU A 138 9.08 5.20 -8.23
N VAL A 139 8.16 4.57 -8.94
CA VAL A 139 8.11 4.53 -10.41
C VAL A 139 6.91 5.32 -10.88
N SER A 140 7.17 6.49 -11.45
CA SER A 140 6.14 7.37 -12.03
C SER A 140 6.08 7.29 -13.56
N LYS A 141 7.03 6.63 -14.20
CA LYS A 141 7.15 6.51 -15.65
C LYS A 141 7.52 5.10 -16.06
N PHE A 142 6.79 4.57 -17.02
CA PHE A 142 7.11 3.32 -17.67
C PHE A 142 7.53 3.56 -19.11
N VAL A 143 8.41 2.72 -19.63
CA VAL A 143 8.80 2.74 -21.04
C VAL A 143 8.46 1.41 -21.69
N ASP A 144 8.07 1.45 -22.94
CA ASP A 144 7.86 0.24 -23.73
C ASP A 144 9.17 -0.39 -24.22
N ARG A 145 9.08 -1.51 -24.95
CA ARG A 145 10.25 -2.22 -25.48
C ARG A 145 11.08 -1.39 -26.47
N THR A 146 10.54 -0.30 -27.00
CA THR A 146 11.23 0.61 -27.92
C THR A 146 11.90 1.76 -27.18
N GLY A 147 11.74 1.85 -25.87
CA GLY A 147 12.21 2.96 -25.03
C GLY A 147 11.27 4.17 -25.02
N LYS A 148 10.09 4.06 -25.65
CA LYS A 148 9.11 5.13 -25.63
C LYS A 148 8.36 5.17 -24.32
N GLU A 149 8.24 6.37 -23.72
CA GLU A 149 7.48 6.59 -22.48
C GLU A 149 6.00 6.31 -22.69
N ILE A 150 5.43 5.54 -21.74
CA ILE A 150 3.99 5.34 -21.59
C ILE A 150 3.51 6.46 -20.64
N ALA A 151 2.94 7.51 -21.20
CA ALA A 151 2.51 8.70 -20.47
C ALA A 151 1.17 8.45 -19.73
N ALA A 152 1.12 7.45 -18.85
CA ALA A 152 -0.04 7.21 -18.00
C ALA A 152 -0.10 8.27 -16.89
N LYS A 153 -1.31 8.80 -16.67
CA LYS A 153 -1.58 9.77 -15.60
C LYS A 153 -2.37 9.15 -14.45
N ARG A 154 -3.05 8.05 -14.69
CA ARG A 154 -3.89 7.36 -13.71
C ARG A 154 -3.60 5.87 -13.73
N TYR A 155 -3.46 5.33 -12.54
CA TYR A 155 -3.26 3.92 -12.28
C TYR A 155 -4.46 3.42 -11.49
N TYR A 156 -5.07 2.30 -11.88
CA TYR A 156 -6.35 1.87 -11.32
C TYR A 156 -6.26 0.58 -10.52
N ASP A 157 -5.49 -0.40 -11.02
CA ASP A 157 -5.43 -1.72 -10.40
C ASP A 157 -4.13 -2.45 -10.71
N LEU A 158 -3.83 -3.48 -9.91
CA LEU A 158 -2.69 -4.39 -10.03
C LEU A 158 -3.19 -5.83 -10.05
N ALA A 159 -2.66 -6.64 -10.95
CA ALA A 159 -2.93 -8.07 -10.98
C ALA A 159 -1.68 -8.86 -11.37
N LEU A 160 -1.43 -9.97 -10.68
CA LEU A 160 -0.38 -10.92 -11.03
C LEU A 160 -1.02 -12.05 -11.85
N ASP A 161 -0.46 -12.32 -13.02
CA ASP A 161 -0.92 -13.46 -13.82
C ASP A 161 -0.24 -14.77 -13.42
N PRO A 162 -0.74 -15.92 -13.89
CA PRO A 162 -0.15 -17.23 -13.56
C PRO A 162 1.30 -17.41 -14.05
N SER A 163 1.77 -16.59 -14.99
CA SER A 163 3.16 -16.62 -15.46
C SER A 163 4.11 -15.81 -14.58
N GLY A 164 3.57 -15.08 -13.59
CA GLY A 164 4.33 -14.19 -12.71
C GLY A 164 4.54 -12.79 -13.28
N SER A 165 3.89 -12.45 -14.41
CA SER A 165 3.89 -11.08 -14.93
C SER A 165 2.91 -10.21 -14.17
N LEU A 166 3.30 -8.99 -13.86
CA LEU A 166 2.43 -8.01 -13.21
C LEU A 166 1.74 -7.14 -14.26
N TRP A 167 0.43 -7.03 -14.15
CA TRP A 167 -0.39 -6.17 -14.96
C TRP A 167 -0.84 -4.95 -14.18
N ILE A 168 -0.69 -3.78 -14.78
CA ILE A 168 -1.08 -2.49 -14.22
C ILE A 168 -2.13 -1.89 -15.11
N ALA A 169 -3.34 -1.69 -14.59
CA ALA A 169 -4.41 -0.98 -15.32
C ALA A 169 -4.17 0.52 -15.27
N THR A 170 -4.17 1.19 -16.44
CA THR A 170 -3.94 2.64 -16.55
C THR A 170 -4.93 3.32 -17.49
N ASP A 171 -4.94 4.66 -17.48
CA ASP A 171 -5.72 5.47 -18.44
C ASP A 171 -5.18 5.39 -19.89
N LYS A 172 -4.05 4.72 -20.10
CA LYS A 172 -3.45 4.48 -21.42
C LYS A 172 -3.53 3.01 -21.86
N GLY A 173 -4.30 2.22 -21.15
CA GLY A 173 -4.41 0.77 -21.33
C GLY A 173 -3.55 0.00 -20.32
N PRO A 174 -3.53 -1.32 -20.41
CA PRO A 174 -2.75 -2.15 -19.50
C PRO A 174 -1.26 -2.08 -19.80
N ILE A 175 -0.46 -2.03 -18.74
CA ILE A 175 1.00 -2.20 -18.79
C ILE A 175 1.32 -3.59 -18.26
N CYS A 176 2.07 -4.39 -19.02
CA CYS A 176 2.57 -5.69 -18.60
C CYS A 176 4.04 -5.57 -18.20
N VAL A 177 4.35 -5.92 -16.97
CA VAL A 177 5.71 -6.01 -16.44
C VAL A 177 6.09 -7.48 -16.33
N ALA A 178 6.86 -7.98 -17.30
CA ALA A 178 7.17 -9.40 -17.42
C ALA A 178 8.06 -9.95 -16.29
N ASN A 179 8.88 -9.11 -15.69
CA ASN A 179 9.74 -9.47 -14.56
C ASN A 179 9.64 -8.42 -13.44
N PRO A 180 8.53 -8.42 -12.67
CA PRO A 180 8.30 -7.38 -11.66
C PRO A 180 9.32 -7.43 -10.51
N SER A 181 9.95 -8.57 -10.25
CA SER A 181 10.95 -8.73 -9.20
C SER A 181 12.26 -7.99 -9.50
N SER A 182 12.53 -7.64 -10.76
CA SER A 182 13.77 -6.97 -11.15
C SER A 182 13.77 -5.44 -10.96
N PHE A 183 12.68 -4.87 -10.47
CA PHE A 183 12.60 -3.42 -10.23
C PHE A 183 13.32 -2.97 -8.95
N ILE A 184 13.55 -3.92 -8.05
CA ILE A 184 14.37 -3.77 -6.85
C ILE A 184 15.37 -4.93 -6.85
N SER A 185 16.64 -4.66 -6.78
CA SER A 185 17.73 -5.65 -6.80
C SER A 185 18.92 -5.14 -6.02
#